data_39e7cf71aac4745c74f9932ec3b3faea
#
_entry.id   39e7cf71aac4745c74f9932ec3b3faea
#
_cell.length_a   1.000
_cell.length_b   1.000
_cell.length_c   1.000
_cell.angle_alpha   90.00
_cell.angle_beta   90.00
_cell.angle_gamma   90.00
#
_symmetry.space_group_name_H-M   'P 1'
#
loop_
_entity.id
_entity.type
_entity.pdbx_description
1 polymer ?
#
loop_
_entity_poly.entity_id
_entity_poly.type
_entity_poly.pdbx_seq_one_letter_code
_entity_poly.pdbx_strand_id
1 'polypeptide(L)'
;MKKFFVLLLLGILLTGCDVFDQAANNDYENATKRWNAGDYPAAVNMYFALVKEHPYSPKADDALYWAGVTQFLYLGETEKALQTLRLLLKTYPHRDMAPYAQWYIAQIYELGYNDYNGAIGEYRKAAEYSNREVREKSLFSLAECLFRIGKIEEARAIWMRQVAEFPNGSQSRLAYFRLGTAAFSKGELEASEQFYRKALEQNGDKELKIKATFALAECLELGDKLNEALALYKEIEPVYPNPEAIQIKIRALENRIIKKSY
;
A
#
# COMPACT_ATOMS: atom_id res chain seq x y z
N MET A 1 23.33 8.91 56.22
CA MET A 1 24.16 9.14 55.04
C MET A 1 23.92 8.19 53.85
N LYS A 2 23.74 6.87 54.04
CA LYS A 2 23.47 5.93 52.92
C LYS A 2 22.19 6.18 52.11
N LYS A 3 21.12 6.66 52.74
CA LYS A 3 19.82 6.95 52.05
C LYS A 3 19.90 8.23 51.16
N PHE A 4 20.71 9.19 51.51
CA PHE A 4 20.88 10.41 50.71
C PHE A 4 21.70 10.17 49.46
N PHE A 5 22.66 9.22 49.47
CA PHE A 5 23.48 8.86 48.32
C PHE A 5 22.66 8.06 47.25
N VAL A 6 21.71 7.23 47.69
CA VAL A 6 20.83 6.47 46.77
C VAL A 6 19.85 7.40 46.04
N LEU A 7 19.30 8.41 46.71
CA LEU A 7 18.43 9.42 46.09
C LEU A 7 19.16 10.32 45.08
N LEU A 8 20.42 10.66 45.37
CA LEU A 8 21.25 11.47 44.46
C LEU A 8 21.62 10.67 43.20
N LEU A 9 21.92 9.37 43.33
CA LEU A 9 22.19 8.49 42.18
C LEU A 9 20.91 8.24 41.33
N LEU A 10 19.73 8.09 41.93
CA LEU A 10 18.47 7.98 41.19
C LEU A 10 18.14 9.29 40.45
N GLY A 11 18.38 10.45 41.05
CA GLY A 11 18.14 11.75 40.40
C GLY A 11 19.06 11.97 39.19
N ILE A 12 20.31 11.54 39.22
CA ILE A 12 21.24 11.66 38.11
C ILE A 12 20.85 10.70 36.94
N LEU A 13 20.30 9.51 37.24
CA LEU A 13 19.85 8.58 36.22
C LEU A 13 18.58 9.10 35.48
N LEU A 14 17.67 9.75 36.17
CA LEU A 14 16.45 10.31 35.57
C LEU A 14 16.74 11.53 34.70
N THR A 15 17.61 12.45 35.16
CA THR A 15 17.99 13.62 34.35
C THR A 15 18.88 13.26 33.15
N GLY A 16 19.65 12.17 33.26
CA GLY A 16 20.49 11.67 32.16
C GLY A 16 19.66 11.15 30.97
N CYS A 17 18.56 10.44 31.21
CA CYS A 17 17.68 9.95 30.15
C CYS A 17 17.02 11.10 29.37
N ASP A 18 16.48 12.11 30.06
CA ASP A 18 15.80 13.24 29.41
C ASP A 18 16.75 14.05 28.52
N VAL A 19 18.00 14.25 28.95
CA VAL A 19 19.01 14.98 28.16
C VAL A 19 19.45 14.18 26.94
N PHE A 20 19.57 12.86 27.05
CA PHE A 20 19.93 11.98 25.94
C PHE A 20 18.84 11.92 24.88
N ASP A 21 17.58 11.84 25.30
CA ASP A 21 16.44 11.88 24.39
C ASP A 21 16.30 13.24 23.69
N GLN A 22 16.59 14.34 24.39
CA GLN A 22 16.58 15.69 23.82
C GLN A 22 17.63 15.87 22.72
N ALA A 23 18.87 15.37 22.91
CA ALA A 23 19.92 15.43 21.91
C ALA A 23 19.51 14.64 20.64
N ALA A 24 19.05 13.40 20.78
CA ALA A 24 18.60 12.58 19.67
C ALA A 24 17.40 13.20 18.92
N ASN A 25 16.45 13.83 19.64
CA ASN A 25 15.35 14.55 19.03
C ASN A 25 15.85 15.73 18.19
N ASN A 26 16.79 16.53 18.70
CA ASN A 26 17.37 17.65 17.97
C ASN A 26 18.10 17.18 16.69
N ASP A 27 18.87 16.08 16.79
CA ASP A 27 19.55 15.50 15.63
C ASP A 27 18.59 15.00 14.58
N TYR A 28 17.50 14.33 15.00
CA TYR A 28 16.44 13.89 14.12
C TYR A 28 15.74 15.06 13.42
N GLU A 29 15.40 16.12 14.16
CA GLU A 29 14.80 17.32 13.57
C GLU A 29 15.74 18.01 12.58
N ASN A 30 17.02 18.08 12.87
CA ASN A 30 18.03 18.68 11.99
C ASN A 30 18.18 17.85 10.70
N ALA A 31 18.19 16.52 10.78
CA ALA A 31 18.18 15.63 9.64
C ALA A 31 16.91 15.83 8.80
N THR A 32 15.75 15.93 9.46
CA THR A 32 14.45 16.17 8.80
C THR A 32 14.41 17.55 8.11
N LYS A 33 15.00 18.59 8.70
CA LYS A 33 15.13 19.91 8.03
C LYS A 33 15.95 19.82 6.75
N ARG A 34 17.05 19.04 6.73
CA ARG A 34 17.83 18.79 5.52
C ARG A 34 17.01 18.04 4.47
N TRP A 35 16.28 17.02 4.90
CA TRP A 35 15.41 16.25 4.03
C TRP A 35 14.35 17.15 3.37
N ASN A 36 13.67 18.00 4.16
CA ASN A 36 12.66 18.95 3.67
C ASN A 36 13.24 20.01 2.72
N ALA A 37 14.53 20.32 2.86
CA ALA A 37 15.26 21.22 1.95
C ALA A 37 15.72 20.52 0.66
N GLY A 38 15.46 19.20 0.49
CA GLY A 38 15.90 18.41 -0.66
C GLY A 38 17.35 17.95 -0.59
N ASP A 39 18.04 18.22 0.51
CA ASP A 39 19.43 17.77 0.72
C ASP A 39 19.43 16.33 1.27
N TYR A 40 18.96 15.42 0.42
CA TYR A 40 18.79 14.00 0.77
C TYR A 40 20.08 13.30 1.21
N PRO A 41 21.24 13.51 0.55
CA PRO A 41 22.48 12.89 0.98
C PRO A 41 22.90 13.34 2.38
N ALA A 42 22.79 14.64 2.70
CA ALA A 42 23.10 15.15 4.02
C ALA A 42 22.13 14.60 5.07
N ALA A 43 20.82 14.54 4.77
CA ALA A 43 19.82 13.98 5.67
C ALA A 43 20.11 12.52 6.01
N VAL A 44 20.43 11.68 5.02
CA VAL A 44 20.79 10.26 5.22
C VAL A 44 22.01 10.13 6.11
N ASN A 45 23.06 10.93 5.88
CA ASN A 45 24.27 10.92 6.73
C ASN A 45 23.95 11.32 8.17
N MET A 46 23.08 12.32 8.39
CA MET A 46 22.66 12.75 9.72
C MET A 46 21.82 11.70 10.43
N TYR A 47 20.91 11.00 9.73
CA TYR A 47 20.16 9.86 10.28
C TYR A 47 21.11 8.73 10.74
N PHE A 48 22.13 8.39 9.97
CA PHE A 48 23.13 7.40 10.39
C PHE A 48 23.96 7.87 11.57
N ALA A 49 24.35 9.16 11.63
CA ALA A 49 25.05 9.72 12.77
C ALA A 49 24.23 9.60 14.06
N LEU A 50 22.93 9.96 13.99
CA LEU A 50 22.01 9.80 15.11
C LEU A 50 21.98 8.36 15.62
N VAL A 51 21.82 7.39 14.72
CA VAL A 51 21.76 5.97 15.12
C VAL A 51 23.06 5.49 15.77
N LYS A 52 24.21 5.99 15.29
CA LYS A 52 25.51 5.68 15.84
C LYS A 52 25.72 6.27 17.24
N GLU A 53 25.29 7.52 17.44
CA GLU A 53 25.50 8.26 18.69
C GLU A 53 24.43 7.94 19.74
N HIS A 54 23.19 7.69 19.29
CA HIS A 54 22.01 7.45 20.12
C HIS A 54 21.27 6.15 19.77
N PRO A 55 21.93 4.97 19.79
CA PRO A 55 21.34 3.71 19.29
C PRO A 55 20.12 3.23 20.10
N TYR A 56 19.98 3.71 21.34
CA TYR A 56 18.84 3.34 22.20
C TYR A 56 17.72 4.38 22.19
N SER A 57 17.90 5.51 21.53
CA SER A 57 16.87 6.54 21.43
C SER A 57 15.60 6.01 20.75
N PRO A 58 14.41 6.49 21.18
CA PRO A 58 13.16 6.25 20.44
C PRO A 58 13.20 6.70 18.98
N LYS A 59 14.13 7.60 18.60
CA LYS A 59 14.29 8.10 17.23
C LYS A 59 15.22 7.26 16.35
N ALA A 60 15.87 6.23 16.89
CA ALA A 60 16.85 5.46 16.14
C ALA A 60 16.23 4.60 15.02
N ASP A 61 15.07 3.97 15.24
CA ASP A 61 14.36 3.23 14.20
C ASP A 61 13.71 4.16 13.18
N ASP A 62 13.12 5.31 13.60
CA ASP A 62 12.67 6.36 12.70
C ASP A 62 13.79 6.81 11.75
N ALA A 63 14.99 7.06 12.29
CA ALA A 63 16.14 7.52 11.53
C ALA A 63 16.58 6.47 10.48
N LEU A 64 16.71 5.19 10.85
CA LEU A 64 17.04 4.14 9.87
C LEU A 64 15.96 3.97 8.81
N TYR A 65 14.68 4.04 9.21
CA TYR A 65 13.56 3.96 8.28
C TYR A 65 13.64 5.07 7.23
N TRP A 66 13.76 6.33 7.67
CA TRP A 66 13.84 7.46 6.74
C TRP A 66 15.11 7.46 5.91
N ALA A 67 16.25 7.01 6.46
CA ALA A 67 17.46 6.82 5.68
C ALA A 67 17.25 5.81 4.55
N GLY A 68 16.69 4.63 4.86
CA GLY A 68 16.45 3.58 3.87
C GLY A 68 15.42 3.99 2.81
N VAL A 69 14.31 4.61 3.22
CA VAL A 69 13.28 5.11 2.29
C VAL A 69 13.85 6.20 1.39
N THR A 70 14.65 7.12 1.94
CA THR A 70 15.29 8.19 1.16
C THR A 70 16.28 7.64 0.15
N GLN A 71 17.09 6.65 0.54
CA GLN A 71 18.02 5.96 -0.36
C GLN A 71 17.28 5.31 -1.54
N PHE A 72 16.12 4.69 -1.29
CA PHE A 72 15.34 4.02 -2.33
C PHE A 72 14.64 5.02 -3.25
N LEU A 73 13.82 5.93 -2.69
CA LEU A 73 12.89 6.75 -3.46
C LEU A 73 13.53 8.00 -4.07
N TYR A 74 14.54 8.57 -3.42
CA TYR A 74 15.09 9.88 -3.80
C TYR A 74 16.52 9.82 -4.32
N LEU A 75 17.32 8.83 -3.88
CA LEU A 75 18.70 8.69 -4.31
C LEU A 75 18.91 7.56 -5.32
N GLY A 76 17.91 6.67 -5.52
CA GLY A 76 18.03 5.51 -6.41
C GLY A 76 19.05 4.47 -5.92
N GLU A 77 19.46 4.53 -4.66
CA GLU A 77 20.45 3.66 -4.05
C GLU A 77 19.82 2.36 -3.53
N THR A 78 19.20 1.59 -4.41
CA THR A 78 18.35 0.42 -4.09
C THR A 78 19.04 -0.59 -3.17
N GLU A 79 20.31 -0.94 -3.43
CA GLU A 79 21.05 -1.92 -2.62
C GLU A 79 21.33 -1.38 -1.21
N LYS A 80 21.74 -0.11 -1.09
CA LYS A 80 21.98 0.52 0.22
C LYS A 80 20.68 0.63 1.02
N ALA A 81 19.58 0.98 0.36
CA ALA A 81 18.25 1.03 0.98
C ALA A 81 17.87 -0.32 1.58
N LEU A 82 18.05 -1.40 0.81
CA LEU A 82 17.78 -2.77 1.28
C LEU A 82 18.63 -3.12 2.51
N GLN A 83 19.92 -2.80 2.48
CA GLN A 83 20.83 -3.04 3.61
C GLN A 83 20.42 -2.22 4.85
N THR A 84 20.04 -0.94 4.66
CA THR A 84 19.61 -0.06 5.75
C THR A 84 18.32 -0.54 6.40
N LEU A 85 17.31 -0.92 5.61
CA LEU A 85 16.04 -1.42 6.15
C LEU A 85 16.19 -2.80 6.82
N ARG A 86 17.06 -3.67 6.29
CA ARG A 86 17.43 -4.92 6.96
C ARG A 86 18.18 -4.68 8.29
N LEU A 87 19.03 -3.66 8.35
CA LEU A 87 19.68 -3.25 9.59
C LEU A 87 18.64 -2.81 10.62
N LEU A 88 17.63 -2.03 10.22
CA LEU A 88 16.51 -1.64 11.09
C LEU A 88 15.84 -2.88 11.67
N LEU A 89 15.41 -3.82 10.82
CA LEU A 89 14.74 -5.04 11.27
C LEU A 89 15.61 -5.90 12.20
N LYS A 90 16.91 -5.95 11.97
CA LYS A 90 17.85 -6.68 12.81
C LYS A 90 18.03 -6.03 14.17
N THR A 91 18.13 -4.70 14.21
CA THR A 91 18.48 -3.94 15.42
C THR A 91 17.23 -3.61 16.25
N TYR A 92 16.12 -3.31 15.58
CA TYR A 92 14.88 -2.83 16.20
C TYR A 92 13.64 -3.62 15.76
N PRO A 93 13.62 -4.96 15.90
CA PRO A 93 12.57 -5.82 15.30
C PRO A 93 11.17 -5.60 15.86
N HIS A 94 11.06 -4.99 17.04
CA HIS A 94 9.79 -4.80 17.75
C HIS A 94 9.38 -3.32 17.88
N ARG A 95 10.09 -2.41 17.21
CA ARG A 95 9.74 -0.99 17.22
C ARG A 95 8.77 -0.63 16.10
N ASP A 96 8.22 0.56 16.19
CA ASP A 96 7.10 1.02 15.38
C ASP A 96 7.41 1.07 13.88
N MET A 97 8.68 1.31 13.50
CA MET A 97 9.09 1.34 12.10
C MET A 97 9.38 -0.04 11.50
N ALA A 98 9.48 -1.11 12.29
CA ALA A 98 9.77 -2.44 11.75
C ALA A 98 8.74 -2.94 10.72
N PRO A 99 7.42 -2.82 10.94
CA PRO A 99 6.42 -3.21 9.93
C PRO A 99 6.58 -2.44 8.61
N TYR A 100 6.82 -1.15 8.69
CA TYR A 100 7.00 -0.30 7.51
C TYR A 100 8.29 -0.62 6.77
N ALA A 101 9.39 -0.88 7.50
CA ALA A 101 10.65 -1.31 6.91
C ALA A 101 10.49 -2.63 6.16
N GLN A 102 9.77 -3.61 6.72
CA GLN A 102 9.49 -4.88 6.06
C GLN A 102 8.68 -4.69 4.78
N TRP A 103 7.69 -3.79 4.80
CA TRP A 103 6.89 -3.46 3.62
C TRP A 103 7.75 -2.79 2.53
N TYR A 104 8.64 -1.84 2.89
CA TYR A 104 9.55 -1.23 1.92
C TYR A 104 10.58 -2.20 1.35
N ILE A 105 11.05 -3.17 2.13
CA ILE A 105 11.88 -4.26 1.60
C ILE A 105 11.15 -5.01 0.49
N ALA A 106 9.86 -5.33 0.69
CA ALA A 106 9.05 -5.96 -0.34
C ALA A 106 8.90 -5.06 -1.59
N GLN A 107 8.69 -3.75 -1.41
CA GLN A 107 8.66 -2.79 -2.52
C GLN A 107 9.99 -2.70 -3.28
N ILE A 108 11.11 -2.79 -2.60
CA ILE A 108 12.43 -2.82 -3.24
C ILE A 108 12.56 -4.03 -4.16
N TYR A 109 12.10 -5.21 -3.72
CA TYR A 109 12.06 -6.39 -4.58
C TYR A 109 11.12 -6.20 -5.76
N GLU A 110 9.92 -5.66 -5.55
CA GLU A 110 8.93 -5.44 -6.61
C GLU A 110 9.39 -4.39 -7.62
N LEU A 111 9.72 -3.18 -7.13
CA LEU A 111 9.92 -2.00 -7.97
C LEU A 111 11.39 -1.75 -8.32
N GLY A 112 12.30 -2.12 -7.40
CA GLY A 112 13.74 -1.91 -7.58
C GLY A 112 14.40 -3.01 -8.40
N TYR A 113 14.04 -4.26 -8.14
CA TYR A 113 14.63 -5.41 -8.81
C TYR A 113 13.71 -6.09 -9.83
N ASN A 114 12.41 -5.73 -9.89
CA ASN A 114 11.37 -6.45 -10.64
C ASN A 114 11.29 -7.95 -10.27
N ASP A 115 11.71 -8.29 -9.05
CA ASP A 115 11.65 -9.65 -8.51
C ASP A 115 10.32 -9.86 -7.76
N TYR A 116 9.28 -10.22 -8.49
CA TYR A 116 7.97 -10.49 -7.92
C TYR A 116 7.95 -11.69 -6.96
N ASN A 117 8.82 -12.70 -7.16
CA ASN A 117 8.90 -13.84 -6.26
C ASN A 117 9.51 -13.44 -4.91
N GLY A 118 10.58 -12.66 -4.93
CA GLY A 118 11.18 -12.06 -3.74
C GLY A 118 10.18 -11.15 -3.03
N ALA A 119 9.50 -10.27 -3.77
CA ALA A 119 8.48 -9.37 -3.23
C ALA A 119 7.35 -10.12 -2.52
N ILE A 120 6.82 -11.20 -3.12
CA ILE A 120 5.79 -12.07 -2.51
C ILE A 120 6.25 -12.60 -1.15
N GLY A 121 7.51 -13.06 -1.04
CA GLY A 121 8.07 -13.54 0.22
C GLY A 121 8.11 -12.46 1.30
N GLU A 122 8.53 -11.25 0.93
CA GLU A 122 8.66 -10.14 1.86
C GLU A 122 7.31 -9.50 2.23
N TYR A 123 6.35 -9.39 1.27
CA TYR A 123 4.98 -8.95 1.57
C TYR A 123 4.24 -9.92 2.50
N ARG A 124 4.46 -11.24 2.38
CA ARG A 124 3.91 -12.21 3.34
C ARG A 124 4.38 -11.92 4.76
N LYS A 125 5.68 -11.66 4.96
CA LYS A 125 6.22 -11.28 6.27
C LYS A 125 5.62 -9.97 6.77
N ALA A 126 5.48 -8.97 5.91
CA ALA A 126 4.87 -7.69 6.27
C ALA A 126 3.39 -7.84 6.66
N ALA A 127 2.65 -8.75 6.02
CA ALA A 127 1.26 -9.03 6.35
C ALA A 127 1.06 -9.76 7.70
N GLU A 128 2.12 -10.30 8.33
CA GLU A 128 2.03 -10.93 9.65
C GLU A 128 2.13 -9.94 10.81
N TYR A 129 2.58 -8.69 10.56
CA TYR A 129 2.60 -7.68 11.61
C TYR A 129 1.19 -7.28 12.05
N SER A 130 1.05 -6.89 13.32
CA SER A 130 -0.23 -6.42 13.88
C SER A 130 -0.61 -5.01 13.42
N ASN A 131 0.33 -4.25 12.83
CA ASN A 131 0.05 -2.92 12.30
C ASN A 131 -0.98 -3.00 11.17
N ARG A 132 -2.18 -2.45 11.44
CA ARG A 132 -3.34 -2.55 10.55
C ARG A 132 -3.08 -2.00 9.16
N GLU A 133 -2.43 -0.84 9.08
CA GLU A 133 -2.15 -0.15 7.82
C GLU A 133 -1.18 -0.95 6.94
N VAL A 134 -0.05 -1.37 7.54
CA VAL A 134 0.96 -2.17 6.83
C VAL A 134 0.39 -3.51 6.38
N ARG A 135 -0.39 -4.17 7.24
CA ARG A 135 -1.03 -5.45 6.93
C ARG A 135 -1.99 -5.33 5.74
N GLU A 136 -2.85 -4.29 5.73
CA GLU A 136 -3.76 -4.05 4.61
C GLU A 136 -3.01 -3.81 3.29
N LYS A 137 -2.02 -2.91 3.30
CA LYS A 137 -1.20 -2.61 2.13
C LYS A 137 -0.44 -3.84 1.64
N SER A 138 0.10 -4.63 2.57
CA SER A 138 0.87 -5.83 2.24
C SER A 138 0.03 -6.92 1.62
N LEU A 139 -1.18 -7.17 2.12
CA LEU A 139 -2.10 -8.14 1.50
C LEU A 139 -2.47 -7.72 0.08
N PHE A 140 -2.73 -6.43 -0.14
CA PHE A 140 -3.03 -5.94 -1.48
C PHE A 140 -1.85 -6.13 -2.44
N SER A 141 -0.66 -5.66 -2.07
CA SER A 141 0.54 -5.77 -2.91
C SER A 141 0.96 -7.22 -3.14
N LEU A 142 0.81 -8.09 -2.13
CA LEU A 142 1.02 -9.54 -2.27
C LEU A 142 0.13 -10.13 -3.37
N ALA A 143 -1.15 -9.79 -3.36
CA ALA A 143 -2.09 -10.28 -4.37
C ALA A 143 -1.78 -9.72 -5.76
N GLU A 144 -1.40 -8.43 -5.88
CA GLU A 144 -0.98 -7.85 -7.16
C GLU A 144 0.28 -8.55 -7.72
N CYS A 145 1.27 -8.85 -6.89
CA CYS A 145 2.46 -9.60 -7.32
C CYS A 145 2.12 -11.03 -7.77
N LEU A 146 1.26 -11.73 -7.03
CA LEU A 146 0.76 -13.07 -7.43
C LEU A 146 0.03 -13.02 -8.76
N PHE A 147 -0.83 -12.03 -8.97
CA PHE A 147 -1.55 -11.81 -10.21
C PHE A 147 -0.59 -11.56 -11.39
N ARG A 148 0.43 -10.73 -11.20
CA ARG A 148 1.44 -10.42 -12.24
C ARG A 148 2.22 -11.65 -12.71
N ILE A 149 2.50 -12.60 -11.81
CA ILE A 149 3.18 -13.87 -12.18
C ILE A 149 2.22 -14.98 -12.61
N GLY A 150 0.95 -14.66 -12.84
CA GLY A 150 -0.05 -15.60 -13.35
C GLY A 150 -0.67 -16.53 -12.31
N LYS A 151 -0.39 -16.34 -11.01
CA LYS A 151 -0.97 -17.12 -9.92
C LYS A 151 -2.34 -16.58 -9.50
N ILE A 152 -3.28 -16.60 -10.44
CA ILE A 152 -4.58 -15.92 -10.34
C ILE A 152 -5.38 -16.40 -9.12
N GLU A 153 -5.43 -17.72 -8.84
CA GLU A 153 -6.20 -18.27 -7.72
C GLU A 153 -5.60 -17.89 -6.36
N GLU A 154 -4.26 -17.89 -6.26
CA GLU A 154 -3.60 -17.40 -5.04
C GLU A 154 -3.89 -15.91 -4.83
N ALA A 155 -3.80 -15.09 -5.88
CA ALA A 155 -4.13 -13.67 -5.81
C ALA A 155 -5.56 -13.43 -5.34
N ARG A 156 -6.52 -14.17 -5.92
CA ARG A 156 -7.94 -14.14 -5.56
C ARG A 156 -8.16 -14.44 -4.08
N ALA A 157 -7.54 -15.51 -3.58
CA ALA A 157 -7.62 -15.87 -2.17
C ALA A 157 -7.10 -14.77 -1.24
N ILE A 158 -6.00 -14.10 -1.61
CA ILE A 158 -5.44 -13.00 -0.81
C ILE A 158 -6.33 -11.75 -0.88
N TRP A 159 -6.86 -11.35 -2.04
CA TRP A 159 -7.83 -10.24 -2.10
C TRP A 159 -9.10 -10.54 -1.32
N MET A 160 -9.62 -11.78 -1.36
CA MET A 160 -10.76 -12.19 -0.53
C MET A 160 -10.46 -12.07 0.96
N ARG A 161 -9.29 -12.52 1.40
CA ARG A 161 -8.83 -12.32 2.78
C ARG A 161 -8.75 -10.84 3.13
N GLN A 162 -8.18 -10.02 2.26
CA GLN A 162 -8.05 -8.59 2.48
C GLN A 162 -9.41 -7.90 2.68
N VAL A 163 -10.38 -8.14 1.79
CA VAL A 163 -11.70 -7.50 1.92
C VAL A 163 -12.52 -8.04 3.08
N ALA A 164 -12.24 -9.26 3.54
CA ALA A 164 -12.85 -9.81 4.75
C ALA A 164 -12.26 -9.17 6.02
N GLU A 165 -10.94 -8.97 6.09
CA GLU A 165 -10.27 -8.35 7.24
C GLU A 165 -10.45 -6.83 7.27
N PHE A 166 -10.52 -6.18 6.10
CA PHE A 166 -10.56 -4.72 5.92
C PHE A 166 -11.68 -4.31 4.95
N PRO A 167 -12.96 -4.56 5.25
CA PRO A 167 -14.06 -4.33 4.28
C PRO A 167 -14.18 -2.86 3.83
N ASN A 168 -13.77 -1.90 4.67
CA ASN A 168 -13.77 -0.46 4.38
C ASN A 168 -12.34 0.12 4.39
N GLY A 169 -11.34 -0.69 4.11
CA GLY A 169 -9.95 -0.26 4.06
C GLY A 169 -9.62 0.58 2.83
N SER A 170 -8.49 1.26 2.87
CA SER A 170 -8.05 2.16 1.80
C SER A 170 -7.86 1.45 0.44
N GLN A 171 -7.53 0.16 0.46
CA GLN A 171 -7.33 -0.67 -0.73
C GLN A 171 -8.52 -1.56 -1.08
N SER A 172 -9.55 -1.62 -0.23
CA SER A 172 -10.64 -2.60 -0.36
C SER A 172 -11.46 -2.41 -1.63
N ARG A 173 -11.68 -1.15 -2.01
CA ARG A 173 -12.36 -0.81 -3.26
C ARG A 173 -11.63 -1.38 -4.48
N LEU A 174 -10.31 -1.18 -4.54
CA LEU A 174 -9.50 -1.70 -5.64
C LEU A 174 -9.42 -3.23 -5.59
N ALA A 175 -9.34 -3.83 -4.40
CA ALA A 175 -9.40 -5.28 -4.23
C ALA A 175 -10.74 -5.88 -4.72
N TYR A 176 -11.88 -5.26 -4.42
CA TYR A 176 -13.17 -5.67 -4.99
C TYR A 176 -13.19 -5.55 -6.52
N PHE A 177 -12.65 -4.47 -7.08
CA PHE A 177 -12.52 -4.34 -8.53
C PHE A 177 -11.66 -5.45 -9.14
N ARG A 178 -10.53 -5.79 -8.51
CA ARG A 178 -9.65 -6.91 -8.94
C ARG A 178 -10.37 -8.26 -8.85
N LEU A 179 -11.11 -8.51 -7.78
CA LEU A 179 -11.93 -9.72 -7.63
C LEU A 179 -12.99 -9.82 -8.72
N GLY A 180 -13.65 -8.70 -9.05
CA GLY A 180 -14.59 -8.62 -10.16
C GLY A 180 -13.95 -8.96 -11.50
N THR A 181 -12.76 -8.38 -11.77
CA THR A 181 -12.01 -8.66 -12.99
C THR A 181 -11.58 -10.13 -13.08
N ALA A 182 -11.10 -10.70 -11.99
CA ALA A 182 -10.69 -12.11 -11.94
C ALA A 182 -11.88 -13.06 -12.14
N ALA A 183 -13.03 -12.77 -11.55
CA ALA A 183 -14.27 -13.53 -11.77
C ALA A 183 -14.78 -13.41 -13.22
N PHE A 184 -14.73 -12.18 -13.78
CA PHE A 184 -15.11 -11.91 -15.17
C PHE A 184 -14.28 -12.71 -16.17
N SER A 185 -12.97 -12.75 -15.98
CA SER A 185 -12.06 -13.51 -16.86
C SER A 185 -12.31 -15.02 -16.87
N LYS A 186 -13.01 -15.53 -15.84
CA LYS A 186 -13.44 -16.92 -15.73
C LYS A 186 -14.87 -17.18 -16.22
N GLY A 187 -15.58 -16.13 -16.60
CA GLY A 187 -16.99 -16.22 -16.95
C GLY A 187 -17.94 -16.39 -15.75
N GLU A 188 -17.45 -16.14 -14.52
CA GLU A 188 -18.25 -16.15 -13.29
C GLU A 188 -19.04 -14.82 -13.17
N LEU A 189 -20.02 -14.61 -14.07
CA LEU A 189 -20.67 -13.30 -14.25
C LEU A 189 -21.38 -12.80 -12.99
N GLU A 190 -22.09 -13.67 -12.26
CA GLU A 190 -22.81 -13.30 -11.04
C GLU A 190 -21.86 -12.84 -9.93
N ALA A 191 -20.74 -13.55 -9.75
CA ALA A 191 -19.72 -13.18 -8.77
C ALA A 191 -19.01 -11.87 -9.18
N SER A 192 -18.72 -11.71 -10.48
CA SER A 192 -18.11 -10.50 -11.04
C SER A 192 -19.00 -9.27 -10.80
N GLU A 193 -20.30 -9.38 -11.09
CA GLU A 193 -21.28 -8.32 -10.85
C GLU A 193 -21.29 -7.90 -9.37
N GLN A 194 -21.36 -8.88 -8.46
CA GLN A 194 -21.37 -8.62 -7.02
C GLN A 194 -20.12 -7.86 -6.57
N PHE A 195 -18.94 -8.27 -7.04
CA PHE A 195 -17.68 -7.60 -6.67
C PHE A 195 -17.56 -6.20 -7.25
N TYR A 196 -17.96 -5.98 -8.52
CA TYR A 196 -17.96 -4.63 -9.10
C TYR A 196 -18.96 -3.70 -8.39
N ARG A 197 -20.15 -4.18 -8.01
CA ARG A 197 -21.11 -3.40 -7.22
C ARG A 197 -20.49 -3.01 -5.86
N LYS A 198 -19.81 -3.93 -5.15
CA LYS A 198 -19.09 -3.62 -3.90
C LYS A 198 -17.98 -2.60 -4.10
N ALA A 199 -17.27 -2.66 -5.23
CA ALA A 199 -16.27 -1.63 -5.54
C ALA A 199 -16.90 -0.23 -5.74
N LEU A 200 -18.16 -0.16 -6.19
CA LEU A 200 -18.89 1.09 -6.42
C LEU A 200 -19.60 1.64 -5.18
N GLU A 201 -19.89 0.81 -4.17
CA GLU A 201 -20.53 1.24 -2.92
C GLU A 201 -19.64 2.18 -2.08
N GLN A 202 -18.33 2.11 -2.27
CA GLN A 202 -17.37 2.89 -1.49
C GLN A 202 -17.05 4.23 -2.15
N ASN A 203 -17.01 5.30 -1.36
CA ASN A 203 -16.51 6.60 -1.83
C ASN A 203 -15.02 6.54 -2.15
N GLY A 204 -14.56 7.29 -3.16
CA GLY A 204 -13.15 7.34 -3.47
C GLY A 204 -12.84 7.86 -4.86
N ASP A 205 -11.73 7.43 -5.43
CA ASP A 205 -11.19 7.88 -6.69
C ASP A 205 -12.19 7.79 -7.86
N LYS A 206 -12.33 8.91 -8.58
CA LYS A 206 -13.25 9.05 -9.73
C LYS A 206 -12.86 8.14 -10.90
N GLU A 207 -11.56 7.97 -11.13
CA GLU A 207 -11.07 7.13 -12.22
C GLU A 207 -11.42 5.66 -12.00
N LEU A 208 -11.22 5.16 -10.77
CA LEU A 208 -11.62 3.81 -10.42
C LEU A 208 -13.14 3.63 -10.49
N LYS A 209 -13.92 4.66 -10.13
CA LYS A 209 -15.38 4.62 -10.29
C LYS A 209 -15.78 4.41 -11.76
N ILE A 210 -15.21 5.19 -12.68
CA ILE A 210 -15.47 5.05 -14.11
C ILE A 210 -15.09 3.66 -14.61
N LYS A 211 -13.91 3.16 -14.26
CA LYS A 211 -13.44 1.82 -14.63
C LYS A 211 -14.35 0.71 -14.10
N ALA A 212 -14.75 0.80 -12.84
CA ALA A 212 -15.63 -0.21 -12.21
C ALA A 212 -17.05 -0.17 -12.81
N THR A 213 -17.60 1.02 -13.10
CA THR A 213 -18.89 1.16 -13.75
C THR A 213 -18.87 0.60 -15.18
N PHE A 214 -17.81 0.88 -15.93
CA PHE A 214 -17.63 0.31 -17.28
C PHE A 214 -17.54 -1.22 -17.23
N ALA A 215 -16.72 -1.77 -16.35
CA ALA A 215 -16.55 -3.21 -16.18
C ALA A 215 -17.83 -3.91 -15.72
N LEU A 216 -18.60 -3.27 -14.83
CA LEU A 216 -19.94 -3.75 -14.46
C LEU A 216 -20.90 -3.76 -15.65
N ALA A 217 -20.90 -2.70 -16.46
CA ALA A 217 -21.73 -2.64 -17.65
C ALA A 217 -21.39 -3.75 -18.66
N GLU A 218 -20.08 -4.03 -18.89
CA GLU A 218 -19.66 -5.16 -19.73
C GLU A 218 -20.11 -6.51 -19.15
N CYS A 219 -20.00 -6.70 -17.83
CA CYS A 219 -20.45 -7.90 -17.16
C CYS A 219 -21.97 -8.11 -17.34
N LEU A 220 -22.77 -7.06 -17.15
CA LEU A 220 -24.23 -7.09 -17.35
C LEU A 220 -24.61 -7.32 -18.80
N GLU A 221 -23.87 -6.72 -19.75
CA GLU A 221 -24.06 -6.92 -21.18
C GLU A 221 -23.86 -8.40 -21.57
N LEU A 222 -22.82 -9.05 -21.05
CA LEU A 222 -22.58 -10.48 -21.25
C LEU A 222 -23.63 -11.35 -20.55
N GLY A 223 -24.11 -10.93 -19.37
CA GLY A 223 -25.19 -11.58 -18.63
C GLY A 223 -26.60 -11.31 -19.20
N ASP A 224 -26.67 -10.67 -20.40
CA ASP A 224 -27.91 -10.34 -21.09
C ASP A 224 -28.86 -9.36 -20.37
N LYS A 225 -28.35 -8.65 -19.35
CA LYS A 225 -29.02 -7.57 -18.62
C LYS A 225 -28.84 -6.23 -19.34
N LEU A 226 -29.34 -6.20 -20.63
CA LEU A 226 -28.97 -5.15 -21.59
C LEU A 226 -29.42 -3.75 -21.16
N ASN A 227 -30.58 -3.61 -20.54
CA ASN A 227 -31.11 -2.30 -20.09
C ASN A 227 -30.29 -1.72 -18.93
N GLU A 228 -29.84 -2.58 -17.97
CA GLU A 228 -29.00 -2.15 -16.88
C GLU A 228 -27.60 -1.74 -17.41
N ALA A 229 -27.04 -2.51 -18.31
CA ALA A 229 -25.76 -2.19 -18.96
C ALA A 229 -25.84 -0.85 -19.70
N LEU A 230 -26.90 -0.61 -20.46
CA LEU A 230 -27.13 0.64 -21.19
C LEU A 230 -27.22 1.85 -20.24
N ALA A 231 -27.91 1.71 -19.12
CA ALA A 231 -28.02 2.77 -18.12
C ALA A 231 -26.64 3.15 -17.55
N LEU A 232 -25.79 2.16 -17.24
CA LEU A 232 -24.43 2.40 -16.72
C LEU A 232 -23.50 3.04 -17.78
N TYR A 233 -23.56 2.60 -19.03
CA TYR A 233 -22.78 3.25 -20.09
C TYR A 233 -23.19 4.72 -20.27
N LYS A 234 -24.50 5.04 -20.23
CA LYS A 234 -24.99 6.42 -20.30
C LYS A 234 -24.60 7.25 -19.08
N GLU A 235 -24.55 6.64 -17.88
CA GLU A 235 -24.09 7.33 -16.66
C GLU A 235 -22.65 7.84 -16.81
N ILE A 236 -21.74 7.03 -17.38
CA ILE A 236 -20.33 7.40 -17.49
C ILE A 236 -20.00 8.14 -18.79
N GLU A 237 -20.87 8.18 -19.79
CA GLU A 237 -20.61 8.83 -21.09
C GLU A 237 -20.02 10.24 -20.98
N PRO A 238 -20.55 11.15 -20.13
CA PRO A 238 -20.02 12.52 -20.03
C PRO A 238 -18.61 12.63 -19.51
N VAL A 239 -18.11 11.60 -18.81
CA VAL A 239 -16.82 11.60 -18.10
C VAL A 239 -15.86 10.50 -18.58
N TYR A 240 -16.28 9.70 -19.56
CA TYR A 240 -15.47 8.60 -20.07
C TYR A 240 -14.29 9.14 -20.90
N PRO A 241 -13.06 8.64 -20.70
CA PRO A 241 -11.87 9.17 -21.37
C PRO A 241 -11.88 9.13 -22.89
N ASN A 242 -12.67 8.20 -23.47
CA ASN A 242 -12.84 8.09 -24.92
C ASN A 242 -14.33 8.19 -25.28
N PRO A 243 -14.84 9.41 -25.56
CA PRO A 243 -16.26 9.64 -25.86
C PRO A 243 -16.76 8.85 -27.08
N GLU A 244 -15.94 8.69 -28.11
CA GLU A 244 -16.35 7.96 -29.31
C GLU A 244 -16.55 6.47 -29.01
N ALA A 245 -15.62 5.86 -28.26
CA ALA A 245 -15.72 4.45 -27.89
C ALA A 245 -16.97 4.13 -27.07
N ILE A 246 -17.32 4.97 -26.09
CA ILE A 246 -18.50 4.76 -25.26
C ILE A 246 -19.80 4.95 -26.07
N GLN A 247 -19.85 5.92 -26.99
CA GLN A 247 -21.00 6.13 -27.88
C GLN A 247 -21.20 4.97 -28.85
N ILE A 248 -20.13 4.36 -29.35
CA ILE A 248 -20.23 3.14 -30.17
C ILE A 248 -20.86 2.01 -29.35
N LYS A 249 -20.41 1.81 -28.11
CA LYS A 249 -20.98 0.81 -27.19
C LYS A 249 -22.47 1.05 -26.94
N ILE A 250 -22.87 2.28 -26.62
CA ILE A 250 -24.25 2.68 -26.36
C ILE A 250 -25.13 2.35 -27.57
N ARG A 251 -24.75 2.84 -28.77
CA ARG A 251 -25.51 2.60 -30.02
C ARG A 251 -25.64 1.11 -30.35
N ALA A 252 -24.57 0.35 -30.19
CA ALA A 252 -24.58 -1.09 -30.44
C ALA A 252 -25.57 -1.81 -29.51
N LEU A 253 -25.59 -1.41 -28.22
CA LEU A 253 -26.45 -1.99 -27.22
C LEU A 253 -27.93 -1.61 -27.42
N GLU A 254 -28.22 -0.35 -27.78
CA GLU A 254 -29.59 0.12 -28.17
C GLU A 254 -30.14 -0.69 -29.35
N ASN A 255 -29.34 -0.89 -30.40
CA ASN A 255 -29.73 -1.70 -31.54
C ASN A 255 -30.01 -3.17 -31.17
N ARG A 256 -29.24 -3.72 -30.22
CA ARG A 256 -29.41 -5.08 -29.73
C ARG A 256 -30.70 -5.24 -28.91
N ILE A 257 -31.04 -4.24 -28.09
CA ILE A 257 -32.29 -4.19 -27.32
C ILE A 257 -33.50 -4.14 -28.26
N ILE A 258 -33.46 -3.25 -29.27
CA ILE A 258 -34.53 -3.11 -30.26
C ILE A 258 -34.78 -4.45 -30.98
N LYS A 259 -33.73 -5.12 -31.45
CA LYS A 259 -33.86 -6.41 -32.14
C LYS A 259 -34.44 -7.54 -31.28
N LYS A 260 -34.29 -7.46 -29.96
CA LYS A 260 -34.89 -8.45 -29.05
C LYS A 260 -36.36 -8.19 -28.71
N SER A 261 -36.84 -7.01 -28.99
CA SER A 261 -38.21 -6.61 -28.69
C SER A 261 -39.20 -7.00 -29.80
N TYR A 262 -38.64 -7.51 -30.93
CA TYR A 262 -39.37 -8.05 -32.07
C TYR A 262 -39.12 -9.56 -32.21
#